data_3e56a365c8a1e08b55f1cb3a700b9e20
#
_entry.id   3e56a365c8a1e08b55f1cb3a700b9e20
#
_cell.length_a   1.000
_cell.length_b   1.000
_cell.length_c   1.000
_cell.angle_alpha   90.00
_cell.angle_beta   90.00
_cell.angle_gamma   90.00
#
_symmetry.space_group_name_H-M   'P 1'
#
loop_
_entity.id
_entity.type
_entity.pdbx_description
1 polymer ?
#
loop_
_entity_poly.entity_id
_entity_poly.type
_entity_poly.pdbx_seq_one_letter_code
_entity_poly.pdbx_strand_id
1 'polypeptide(L)'
;MPGAILEFGIVGVGLFSSNYVTFDDGYKSILPALQRLKEEAIPAAVFVNSGFIGTGELAWPEKLLCFFHHLGDRQFSTRLEGYSWFFESGASFNARLKVFFNLRTHLKQVDTTSREQFLDQLYKNFQFDLSSLNTDPFYQQIQLMDWNDVKWIHEAGFQIGGHTRTHPILSLSKSDRIRTEIVEDKVAIENELNANARLFAIPNGQPQDYNDEVIQLCRESQYERIFSTSHGPNFREDGAYILKRYDVGNFQSRTASVIDRVCTTCLKT
;
A
#
# COMPACT_ATOMS: atom_id res chain seq x y z
N MET A 1 6.42 18.69 7.07
CA MET A 1 5.87 17.36 7.28
C MET A 1 6.02 16.58 6.00
N PRO A 2 6.72 15.46 5.93
CA PRO A 2 6.57 14.57 4.80
C PRO A 2 5.18 13.94 4.95
N GLY A 3 4.30 14.20 3.97
CA GLY A 3 3.07 13.44 3.85
C GLY A 3 3.41 11.95 3.82
N ALA A 4 2.58 11.13 4.43
CA ALA A 4 2.62 9.69 4.22
C ALA A 4 2.79 9.47 2.71
N ILE A 5 3.71 8.58 2.31
CA ILE A 5 3.88 8.20 0.92
C ILE A 5 2.65 7.34 0.59
N LEU A 6 1.54 8.00 0.30
CA LEU A 6 0.36 7.35 -0.22
C LEU A 6 0.71 6.92 -1.65
N GLU A 7 0.74 5.64 -1.90
CA GLU A 7 0.92 5.13 -3.27
C GLU A 7 -0.38 5.34 -4.03
N PHE A 8 -0.46 6.44 -4.77
CA PHE A 8 -1.55 6.72 -5.70
C PHE A 8 -1.13 6.30 -7.11
N GLY A 9 -1.98 5.57 -7.78
CA GLY A 9 -1.75 5.20 -9.17
C GLY A 9 -2.90 5.65 -10.07
N ILE A 10 -2.59 6.14 -11.26
CA ILE A 10 -3.57 6.30 -12.35
C ILE A 10 -3.33 5.22 -13.37
N VAL A 11 -4.37 4.46 -13.70
CA VAL A 11 -4.35 3.52 -14.83
C VAL A 11 -4.92 4.23 -16.05
N GLY A 12 -4.04 4.64 -16.96
CA GLY A 12 -4.43 5.04 -18.30
C GLY A 12 -4.69 3.81 -19.16
N VAL A 13 -5.93 3.56 -19.56
CA VAL A 13 -6.23 2.56 -20.61
C VAL A 13 -6.34 3.32 -21.93
N GLY A 14 -5.35 3.19 -22.79
CA GLY A 14 -5.35 3.80 -24.12
C GLY A 14 -6.57 3.39 -24.94
N LEU A 15 -7.27 4.37 -25.53
CA LEU A 15 -8.38 4.28 -26.50
C LEU A 15 -9.74 3.77 -26.03
N PHE A 16 -10.00 3.51 -24.77
CA PHE A 16 -11.37 3.33 -24.25
C PHE A 16 -11.57 4.06 -22.92
N SER A 17 -12.42 4.96 -22.95
CA SER A 17 -13.26 5.82 -22.08
C SER A 17 -13.31 5.59 -20.56
N SER A 18 -12.31 5.05 -19.88
CA SER A 18 -12.28 5.12 -18.42
C SER A 18 -10.85 5.06 -17.89
N ASN A 19 -10.29 6.23 -17.58
CA ASN A 19 -9.13 6.31 -16.70
C ASN A 19 -9.62 5.99 -15.28
N TYR A 20 -9.03 4.99 -14.64
CA TYR A 20 -9.31 4.67 -13.24
C TYR A 20 -8.26 5.34 -12.35
N VAL A 21 -8.72 5.98 -11.29
CA VAL A 21 -7.86 6.34 -10.17
C VAL A 21 -7.74 5.11 -9.26
N THR A 22 -6.53 4.76 -8.84
CA THR A 22 -6.32 3.61 -7.94
C THR A 22 -5.69 4.08 -6.64
N PHE A 23 -6.13 3.46 -5.54
CA PHE A 23 -5.59 3.69 -4.20
C PHE A 23 -5.23 2.34 -3.60
N ASP A 24 -4.00 2.21 -3.11
CA ASP A 24 -3.52 1.00 -2.46
C ASP A 24 -3.61 1.13 -0.93
N ASP A 25 -3.43 0.02 -0.19
CA ASP A 25 -3.33 -0.13 1.25
C ASP A 25 -4.60 0.10 2.08
N GLY A 26 -5.59 0.80 1.58
CA GLY A 26 -6.83 1.06 2.32
C GLY A 26 -6.71 2.10 3.43
N TYR A 27 -5.92 3.17 3.23
CA TYR A 27 -5.82 4.27 4.19
C TYR A 27 -7.13 5.05 4.32
N LYS A 28 -7.52 5.33 5.55
CA LYS A 28 -8.72 6.13 5.86
C LYS A 28 -8.64 7.56 5.33
N SER A 29 -7.44 8.09 5.19
CA SER A 29 -7.19 9.45 4.68
C SER A 29 -7.60 9.66 3.22
N ILE A 30 -7.91 8.62 2.44
CA ILE A 30 -8.41 8.74 1.06
C ILE A 30 -9.91 8.98 0.97
N LEU A 31 -10.69 8.78 2.03
CA LEU A 31 -12.16 8.91 2.01
C LEU A 31 -12.64 10.27 1.48
N PRO A 32 -12.06 11.43 1.85
CA PRO A 32 -12.46 12.71 1.26
C PRO A 32 -12.17 12.79 -0.24
N ALA A 33 -11.09 12.16 -0.71
CA ALA A 33 -10.77 12.08 -2.13
C ALA A 33 -11.79 11.23 -2.90
N LEU A 34 -12.19 10.09 -2.36
CA LEU A 34 -13.23 9.24 -2.95
C LEU A 34 -14.59 9.94 -3.00
N GLN A 35 -14.95 10.69 -1.96
CA GLN A 35 -16.16 11.51 -2.00
C GLN A 35 -16.14 12.49 -3.18
N ARG A 36 -15.02 13.16 -3.41
CA ARG A 36 -14.87 14.10 -4.53
C ARG A 36 -14.91 13.38 -5.89
N LEU A 37 -14.26 12.22 -6.02
CA LEU A 37 -14.31 11.43 -7.26
C LEU A 37 -15.73 10.96 -7.57
N LYS A 38 -16.53 10.63 -6.54
CA LYS A 38 -17.95 10.29 -6.70
C LYS A 38 -18.76 11.47 -7.24
N GLU A 39 -18.56 12.66 -6.71
CA GLU A 39 -19.24 13.89 -7.16
C GLU A 39 -18.93 14.23 -8.63
N GLU A 40 -17.69 13.97 -9.06
CA GLU A 40 -17.24 14.21 -10.44
C GLU A 40 -17.49 13.00 -11.37
N ALA A 41 -18.13 11.94 -10.88
CA ALA A 41 -18.35 10.69 -11.61
C ALA A 41 -17.07 10.04 -12.18
N ILE A 42 -15.93 10.20 -11.49
CA ILE A 42 -14.65 9.63 -11.88
C ILE A 42 -14.53 8.23 -11.27
N PRO A 43 -14.33 7.17 -12.07
CA PRO A 43 -14.22 5.82 -11.56
C PRO A 43 -12.91 5.61 -10.79
N ALA A 44 -12.99 4.83 -9.70
CA ALA A 44 -11.82 4.47 -8.91
C ALA A 44 -11.87 3.01 -8.46
N ALA A 45 -10.69 2.49 -8.12
CA ALA A 45 -10.52 1.22 -7.45
C ALA A 45 -9.68 1.40 -6.19
N VAL A 46 -10.08 0.74 -5.11
CA VAL A 46 -9.36 0.75 -3.84
C VAL A 46 -8.91 -0.68 -3.54
N PHE A 47 -7.63 -0.87 -3.33
CA PHE A 47 -7.02 -2.15 -2.99
C PHE A 47 -6.74 -2.18 -1.50
N VAL A 48 -7.27 -3.20 -0.82
CA VAL A 48 -7.22 -3.28 0.65
C VAL A 48 -6.46 -4.52 1.12
N ASN A 49 -5.80 -4.38 2.25
CA ASN A 49 -5.16 -5.50 2.95
C ASN A 49 -6.14 -6.06 3.98
N SER A 50 -6.86 -7.12 3.62
CA SER A 50 -7.99 -7.62 4.44
C SER A 50 -7.60 -8.02 5.87
N GLY A 51 -6.33 -8.39 6.10
CA GLY A 51 -5.83 -8.74 7.42
C GLY A 51 -5.60 -7.55 8.34
N PHE A 52 -5.65 -6.33 7.82
CA PHE A 52 -5.46 -5.10 8.60
C PHE A 52 -6.72 -4.25 8.73
N ILE A 53 -7.70 -4.42 7.82
CA ILE A 53 -8.94 -3.64 7.85
C ILE A 53 -9.67 -3.87 9.18
N GLY A 54 -9.95 -2.78 9.91
CA GLY A 54 -10.67 -2.80 11.18
C GLY A 54 -9.87 -3.28 12.40
N THR A 55 -8.58 -3.61 12.25
CA THR A 55 -7.77 -4.18 13.35
C THR A 55 -6.96 -3.13 14.12
N GLY A 56 -6.70 -1.96 13.53
CA GLY A 56 -5.75 -0.98 14.05
C GLY A 56 -4.28 -1.32 13.79
N GLU A 57 -4.00 -2.48 13.18
CA GLU A 57 -2.64 -2.85 12.76
C GLU A 57 -2.27 -2.18 11.44
N LEU A 58 -0.96 -2.13 11.16
CA LEU A 58 -0.38 -1.54 9.95
C LEU A 58 0.55 -2.55 9.27
N ALA A 59 0.74 -2.37 7.96
CA ALA A 59 1.81 -3.07 7.26
C ALA A 59 3.18 -2.71 7.85
N TRP A 60 4.15 -3.59 7.66
CA TRP A 60 5.46 -3.45 8.30
C TRP A 60 6.21 -2.13 7.97
N PRO A 61 6.09 -1.52 6.76
CA PRO A 61 6.77 -0.26 6.47
C PRO A 61 6.19 0.91 7.28
N GLU A 62 4.87 0.97 7.40
CA GLU A 62 4.14 1.98 8.16
C GLU A 62 4.36 1.79 9.67
N LYS A 63 4.34 0.55 10.14
CA LYS A 63 4.65 0.23 11.55
C LYS A 63 6.09 0.63 11.90
N LEU A 64 7.05 0.38 11.00
CA LEU A 64 8.42 0.85 11.16
C LEU A 64 8.51 2.38 11.17
N LEU A 65 7.73 3.07 10.32
CA LEU A 65 7.67 4.53 10.31
C LEU A 65 7.11 5.09 11.62
N CYS A 66 6.04 4.49 12.15
CA CYS A 66 5.49 4.80 13.46
C CYS A 66 6.51 4.58 14.58
N PHE A 67 7.27 3.49 14.51
CA PHE A 67 8.35 3.23 15.46
C PHE A 67 9.41 4.35 15.44
N PHE A 68 9.87 4.77 14.26
CA PHE A 68 10.82 5.87 14.14
C PHE A 68 10.24 7.22 14.62
N HIS A 69 8.96 7.45 14.40
CA HIS A 69 8.25 8.59 14.96
C HIS A 69 8.20 8.53 16.50
N HIS A 70 7.83 7.38 17.07
CA HIS A 70 7.80 7.13 18.51
C HIS A 70 9.17 7.29 19.18
N LEU A 71 10.27 6.94 18.48
CA LEU A 71 11.62 7.14 19.01
C LEU A 71 11.89 8.61 19.34
N GLY A 72 11.32 9.55 18.60
CA GLY A 72 11.55 10.98 18.83
C GLY A 72 13.05 11.31 18.77
N ASP A 73 13.56 11.96 19.81
CA ASP A 73 14.98 12.36 19.90
C ASP A 73 15.88 11.33 20.59
N ARG A 74 15.36 10.13 20.91
CA ARG A 74 16.14 9.06 21.56
C ARG A 74 17.18 8.51 20.60
N GLN A 75 18.31 8.05 21.16
CA GLN A 75 19.32 7.29 20.42
C GLN A 75 18.70 6.00 19.85
N PHE A 76 19.18 5.62 18.68
CA PHE A 76 18.81 4.40 18.00
C PHE A 76 20.04 3.63 17.54
N SER A 77 20.07 2.31 17.74
CA SER A 77 21.06 1.42 17.18
C SER A 77 20.47 0.03 16.99
N THR A 78 20.70 -0.56 15.81
CA THR A 78 20.33 -1.95 15.51
C THR A 78 21.25 -2.56 14.47
N ARG A 79 21.24 -3.91 14.36
CA ARG A 79 22.03 -4.68 13.39
C ARG A 79 21.22 -5.83 12.82
N LEU A 80 21.43 -6.11 11.53
CA LEU A 80 20.88 -7.27 10.84
C LEU A 80 21.82 -7.69 9.72
N GLU A 81 22.15 -8.98 9.60
CA GLU A 81 22.98 -9.56 8.52
C GLU A 81 24.30 -8.84 8.26
N GLY A 82 24.97 -8.37 9.33
CA GLY A 82 26.24 -7.64 9.23
C GLY A 82 26.10 -6.15 8.94
N TYR A 83 24.92 -5.66 8.62
CA TYR A 83 24.63 -4.24 8.47
C TYR A 83 24.27 -3.59 9.81
N SER A 84 24.55 -2.30 9.96
CA SER A 84 24.27 -1.53 11.18
C SER A 84 23.57 -0.22 10.83
N TRP A 85 22.56 0.13 11.63
CA TRP A 85 21.85 1.41 11.54
C TRP A 85 21.89 2.10 12.90
N PHE A 86 22.18 3.39 12.88
CA PHE A 86 22.46 4.11 14.09
C PHE A 86 22.22 5.61 13.90
N PHE A 87 21.76 6.28 14.94
CA PHE A 87 21.84 7.72 15.14
C PHE A 87 21.89 8.07 16.64
N GLU A 88 22.58 9.17 16.95
CA GLU A 88 22.71 9.68 18.32
C GLU A 88 21.42 10.36 18.80
N SER A 89 21.30 10.51 20.12
CA SER A 89 20.27 11.34 20.72
C SER A 89 20.38 12.79 20.20
N GLY A 90 19.22 13.41 19.88
CA GLY A 90 19.18 14.74 19.29
C GLY A 90 19.58 14.82 17.82
N ALA A 91 19.72 13.69 17.12
CA ALA A 91 19.96 13.68 15.68
C ALA A 91 18.89 14.45 14.92
N SER A 92 19.30 15.21 13.88
CA SER A 92 18.35 15.95 13.06
C SER A 92 17.30 15.05 12.41
N PHE A 93 16.14 15.59 12.10
CA PHE A 93 15.07 14.87 11.41
C PHE A 93 15.58 14.20 10.12
N ASN A 94 16.37 14.92 9.30
CA ASN A 94 16.90 14.36 8.06
C ASN A 94 17.89 13.19 8.30
N ALA A 95 18.69 13.24 9.37
CA ALA A 95 19.59 12.14 9.72
C ALA A 95 18.79 10.89 10.12
N ARG A 96 17.75 11.03 10.94
CA ARG A 96 16.86 9.95 11.34
C ARG A 96 16.10 9.37 10.14
N LEU A 97 15.60 10.23 9.27
CA LEU A 97 14.90 9.82 8.06
C LEU A 97 15.80 9.03 7.10
N LYS A 98 17.07 9.42 6.96
CA LYS A 98 18.07 8.68 6.19
C LYS A 98 18.27 7.26 6.73
N VAL A 99 18.38 7.12 8.05
CA VAL A 99 18.53 5.80 8.70
C VAL A 99 17.28 4.95 8.49
N PHE A 100 16.08 5.53 8.64
CA PHE A 100 14.80 4.87 8.36
C PHE A 100 14.76 4.31 6.92
N PHE A 101 15.05 5.15 5.91
CA PHE A 101 15.00 4.71 4.52
C PHE A 101 16.03 3.64 4.20
N ASN A 102 17.24 3.75 4.74
CA ASN A 102 18.29 2.75 4.54
C ASN A 102 17.88 1.39 5.16
N LEU A 103 17.35 1.39 6.39
CA LEU A 103 16.87 0.18 7.05
C LEU A 103 15.67 -0.41 6.28
N ARG A 104 14.68 0.40 5.93
CA ARG A 104 13.52 -0.04 5.14
C ARG A 104 13.94 -0.68 3.80
N THR A 105 14.90 -0.05 3.10
CA THR A 105 15.41 -0.56 1.82
C THR A 105 16.09 -1.92 1.98
N HIS A 106 16.88 -2.10 3.03
CA HIS A 106 17.50 -3.39 3.33
C HIS A 106 16.43 -4.45 3.67
N LEU A 107 15.48 -4.11 4.55
CA LEU A 107 14.40 -5.00 4.95
C LEU A 107 13.51 -5.47 3.77
N LYS A 108 13.44 -4.72 2.69
CA LYS A 108 12.77 -5.14 1.45
C LYS A 108 13.49 -6.30 0.73
N GLN A 109 14.75 -6.57 1.06
CA GLN A 109 15.54 -7.65 0.46
C GLN A 109 15.63 -8.90 1.36
N VAL A 110 15.19 -8.79 2.61
CA VAL A 110 15.15 -9.86 3.60
C VAL A 110 13.86 -10.68 3.42
N ASP A 111 13.96 -12.00 3.50
CA ASP A 111 12.78 -12.86 3.46
C ASP A 111 11.75 -12.48 4.53
N THR A 112 10.48 -12.77 4.24
CA THR A 112 9.37 -12.32 5.08
C THR A 112 9.48 -12.77 6.53
N THR A 113 9.87 -14.03 6.77
CA THR A 113 9.97 -14.59 8.13
C THR A 113 11.08 -13.92 8.94
N SER A 114 12.27 -13.81 8.35
CA SER A 114 13.43 -13.17 9.01
C SER A 114 13.17 -11.69 9.28
N ARG A 115 12.51 -11.00 8.35
CA ARG A 115 12.09 -9.60 8.52
C ARG A 115 11.13 -9.43 9.69
N GLU A 116 10.08 -10.25 9.75
CA GLU A 116 9.09 -10.20 10.84
C GLU A 116 9.74 -10.44 12.18
N GLN A 117 10.59 -11.47 12.31
CA GLN A 117 11.32 -11.76 13.54
C GLN A 117 12.24 -10.61 13.97
N PHE A 118 12.94 -10.00 13.03
CA PHE A 118 13.79 -8.86 13.31
C PHE A 118 12.97 -7.66 13.82
N LEU A 119 11.86 -7.32 13.16
CA LEU A 119 11.00 -6.20 13.54
C LEU A 119 10.35 -6.42 14.91
N ASP A 120 9.88 -7.63 15.19
CA ASP A 120 9.32 -7.97 16.50
C ASP A 120 10.36 -7.81 17.62
N GLN A 121 11.59 -8.27 17.38
CA GLN A 121 12.67 -8.11 18.36
C GLN A 121 13.05 -6.63 18.51
N LEU A 122 13.08 -5.86 17.42
CA LEU A 122 13.35 -4.43 17.43
C LEU A 122 12.32 -3.69 18.29
N TYR A 123 11.03 -3.93 18.06
CA TYR A 123 9.94 -3.28 18.79
C TYR A 123 9.96 -3.64 20.28
N LYS A 124 10.23 -4.90 20.62
CA LYS A 124 10.39 -5.35 22.00
C LYS A 124 11.57 -4.65 22.70
N ASN A 125 12.73 -4.56 22.04
CA ASN A 125 13.92 -3.91 22.60
C ASN A 125 13.70 -2.44 22.96
N PHE A 126 12.85 -1.75 22.20
CA PHE A 126 12.53 -0.33 22.41
C PHE A 126 11.19 -0.13 23.14
N GLN A 127 10.52 -1.20 23.59
CA GLN A 127 9.22 -1.15 24.25
C GLN A 127 8.18 -0.39 23.42
N PHE A 128 8.23 -0.58 22.09
CA PHE A 128 7.29 0.04 21.18
C PHE A 128 6.02 -0.79 21.05
N ASP A 129 4.89 -0.12 21.25
CA ASP A 129 3.56 -0.64 20.98
C ASP A 129 2.80 0.38 20.12
N LEU A 130 2.26 -0.08 18.99
CA LEU A 130 1.52 0.76 18.05
C LEU A 130 0.29 1.40 18.70
N SER A 131 -0.35 0.71 19.64
CA SER A 131 -1.51 1.22 20.36
C SER A 131 -1.21 2.50 21.18
N SER A 132 0.07 2.71 21.54
CA SER A 132 0.50 3.94 22.21
C SER A 132 0.34 5.21 21.37
N LEU A 133 0.13 5.05 20.04
CA LEU A 133 -0.03 6.14 19.09
C LEU A 133 -1.50 6.42 18.71
N ASN A 134 -2.47 5.76 19.29
CA ASN A 134 -3.88 5.87 18.90
C ASN A 134 -4.42 7.31 18.88
N THR A 135 -3.89 8.21 19.70
CA THR A 135 -4.26 9.64 19.72
C THR A 135 -3.24 10.53 19.01
N ASP A 136 -2.17 9.98 18.46
CA ASP A 136 -1.14 10.74 17.77
C ASP A 136 -1.63 11.20 16.40
N PRO A 137 -1.58 12.51 16.09
CA PRO A 137 -2.04 13.03 14.81
C PRO A 137 -1.28 12.46 13.60
N PHE A 138 -0.03 12.03 13.77
CA PHE A 138 0.73 11.38 12.72
C PHE A 138 0.16 9.99 12.40
N TYR A 139 -0.11 9.17 13.43
CA TYR A 139 -0.71 7.85 13.27
C TYR A 139 -2.09 7.94 12.60
N GLN A 140 -2.90 8.94 12.99
CA GLN A 140 -4.22 9.12 12.40
C GLN A 140 -4.21 9.40 10.88
N GLN A 141 -3.12 9.96 10.34
CA GLN A 141 -2.98 10.18 8.89
C GLN A 141 -2.73 8.90 8.09
N ILE A 142 -2.19 7.87 8.74
CA ILE A 142 -1.87 6.57 8.12
C ILE A 142 -2.75 5.44 8.64
N GLN A 143 -3.78 5.77 9.42
CA GLN A 143 -4.76 4.81 9.90
C GLN A 143 -5.49 4.15 8.73
N LEU A 144 -5.66 2.83 8.82
CA LEU A 144 -6.42 2.08 7.84
C LEU A 144 -7.92 2.17 8.09
N MET A 145 -8.68 1.92 7.05
CA MET A 145 -10.15 1.83 7.08
C MET A 145 -10.62 0.69 7.97
N ASP A 146 -11.88 0.76 8.37
CA ASP A 146 -12.64 -0.39 8.83
C ASP A 146 -13.55 -0.95 7.71
N TRP A 147 -14.21 -2.08 7.97
CA TRP A 147 -15.09 -2.71 6.99
C TRP A 147 -16.33 -1.87 6.66
N ASN A 148 -16.76 -0.96 7.54
CA ASN A 148 -17.85 -0.04 7.22
C ASN A 148 -17.41 0.99 6.17
N ASP A 149 -16.18 1.50 6.29
CA ASP A 149 -15.59 2.39 5.29
C ASP A 149 -15.51 1.68 3.92
N VAL A 150 -15.03 0.42 3.90
CA VAL A 150 -14.89 -0.38 2.66
C VAL A 150 -16.26 -0.68 2.04
N LYS A 151 -17.27 -1.01 2.84
CA LYS A 151 -18.66 -1.19 2.37
C LYS A 151 -19.21 0.08 1.77
N TRP A 152 -19.01 1.23 2.42
CA TRP A 152 -19.42 2.52 1.87
C TRP A 152 -18.78 2.81 0.51
N ILE A 153 -17.49 2.51 0.32
CA ILE A 153 -16.80 2.68 -0.95
C ILE A 153 -17.43 1.81 -2.04
N HIS A 154 -17.71 0.54 -1.73
CA HIS A 154 -18.36 -0.39 -2.64
C HIS A 154 -19.77 0.08 -3.03
N GLU A 155 -20.59 0.47 -2.06
CA GLU A 155 -21.96 1.01 -2.26
C GLU A 155 -21.95 2.34 -3.02
N ALA A 156 -20.88 3.11 -2.92
CA ALA A 156 -20.67 4.33 -3.71
C ALA A 156 -20.39 4.06 -5.19
N GLY A 157 -20.22 2.79 -5.59
CA GLY A 157 -19.98 2.36 -6.97
C GLY A 157 -18.51 2.21 -7.34
N PHE A 158 -17.58 2.35 -6.41
CA PHE A 158 -16.16 2.12 -6.64
C PHE A 158 -15.82 0.62 -6.59
N GLN A 159 -14.74 0.23 -7.27
CA GLN A 159 -14.26 -1.14 -7.22
C GLN A 159 -13.43 -1.36 -5.96
N ILE A 160 -13.64 -2.50 -5.30
CA ILE A 160 -12.75 -2.98 -4.24
C ILE A 160 -11.96 -4.16 -4.80
N GLY A 161 -10.64 -4.16 -4.57
CA GLY A 161 -9.74 -5.22 -4.97
C GLY A 161 -8.85 -5.67 -3.81
N GLY A 162 -8.20 -6.85 -3.99
CA GLY A 162 -7.26 -7.38 -3.02
C GLY A 162 -5.88 -6.72 -3.13
N HIS A 163 -5.19 -6.64 -2.00
CA HIS A 163 -3.80 -6.18 -1.90
C HIS A 163 -2.97 -7.07 -0.97
N THR A 164 -3.29 -8.35 -0.93
CA THR A 164 -2.84 -9.34 0.05
C THR A 164 -3.39 -9.09 1.45
N ARG A 165 -3.28 -10.10 2.31
CA ARG A 165 -3.75 -9.95 3.70
C ARG A 165 -2.88 -9.01 4.53
N THR A 166 -1.54 -9.13 4.39
CA THR A 166 -0.58 -8.49 5.31
C THR A 166 0.57 -7.77 4.61
N HIS A 167 0.40 -7.44 3.34
CA HIS A 167 1.34 -6.64 2.55
C HIS A 167 2.79 -7.20 2.52
N PRO A 168 3.03 -8.52 2.32
CA PRO A 168 4.38 -9.04 2.18
C PRO A 168 4.96 -8.72 0.78
N ILE A 169 6.27 -8.86 0.64
CA ILE A 169 6.91 -8.96 -0.68
C ILE A 169 6.72 -10.40 -1.15
N LEU A 170 5.83 -10.60 -2.12
CA LEU A 170 5.39 -11.94 -2.51
C LEU A 170 6.51 -12.82 -3.05
N SER A 171 7.45 -12.25 -3.84
CA SER A 171 8.62 -12.98 -4.36
C SER A 171 9.57 -13.51 -3.26
N LEU A 172 9.53 -12.95 -2.06
CA LEU A 172 10.33 -13.34 -0.89
C LEU A 172 9.54 -14.18 0.11
N SER A 173 8.36 -14.63 -0.26
CA SER A 173 7.47 -15.43 0.58
C SER A 173 7.46 -16.90 0.12
N LYS A 174 7.24 -17.83 1.05
CA LYS A 174 7.05 -19.25 0.72
C LYS A 174 5.70 -19.47 0.04
N SER A 175 5.58 -20.50 -0.79
CA SER A 175 4.37 -20.82 -1.56
C SER A 175 3.09 -20.88 -0.72
N ASP A 176 3.13 -21.55 0.44
CA ASP A 176 1.98 -21.62 1.34
C ASP A 176 1.55 -20.23 1.83
N ARG A 177 2.54 -19.35 2.11
CA ARG A 177 2.28 -17.96 2.50
C ARG A 177 1.67 -17.18 1.34
N ILE A 178 2.21 -17.28 0.13
CA ILE A 178 1.67 -16.63 -1.07
C ILE A 178 0.21 -17.00 -1.26
N ARG A 179 -0.13 -18.29 -1.10
CA ARG A 179 -1.51 -18.77 -1.20
C ARG A 179 -2.42 -18.14 -0.15
N THR A 180 -2.03 -18.14 1.11
CA THR A 180 -2.78 -17.47 2.19
C THR A 180 -2.98 -15.98 1.90
N GLU A 181 -1.92 -15.29 1.48
CA GLU A 181 -1.94 -13.86 1.22
C GLU A 181 -2.88 -13.46 0.07
N ILE A 182 -3.02 -14.29 -0.95
CA ILE A 182 -3.84 -13.97 -2.15
C ILE A 182 -5.25 -14.54 -2.02
N VAL A 183 -5.37 -15.83 -1.66
CA VAL A 183 -6.68 -16.53 -1.68
C VAL A 183 -7.54 -16.10 -0.51
N GLU A 184 -6.98 -16.09 0.72
CA GLU A 184 -7.77 -15.72 1.89
C GLU A 184 -8.07 -14.20 1.94
N ASP A 185 -7.22 -13.37 1.35
CA ASP A 185 -7.52 -11.95 1.14
C ASP A 185 -8.78 -11.77 0.30
N LYS A 186 -8.82 -12.43 -0.86
CA LYS A 186 -10.00 -12.42 -1.75
C LYS A 186 -11.26 -12.90 -1.03
N VAL A 187 -11.18 -14.05 -0.37
CA VAL A 187 -12.32 -14.64 0.36
C VAL A 187 -12.83 -13.70 1.45
N ALA A 188 -11.93 -13.04 2.19
CA ALA A 188 -12.32 -12.08 3.22
C ALA A 188 -13.07 -10.89 2.64
N ILE A 189 -12.57 -10.30 1.55
CA ILE A 189 -13.21 -9.17 0.87
C ILE A 189 -14.58 -9.57 0.32
N GLU A 190 -14.67 -10.72 -0.36
CA GLU A 190 -15.92 -11.22 -0.95
C GLU A 190 -17.00 -11.52 0.09
N ASN A 191 -16.60 -12.10 1.23
CA ASN A 191 -17.51 -12.37 2.34
C ASN A 191 -18.05 -11.07 2.97
N GLU A 192 -17.19 -10.07 3.17
CA GLU A 192 -17.61 -8.80 3.78
C GLU A 192 -18.51 -7.97 2.86
N LEU A 193 -18.26 -8.01 1.55
CA LEU A 193 -19.01 -7.23 0.57
C LEU A 193 -20.18 -7.98 -0.06
N ASN A 194 -20.26 -9.30 0.12
CA ASN A 194 -21.17 -10.17 -0.63
C ASN A 194 -21.10 -9.93 -2.16
N ALA A 195 -19.90 -9.71 -2.67
CA ALA A 195 -19.62 -9.38 -4.07
C ALA A 195 -18.25 -9.92 -4.50
N ASN A 196 -18.06 -10.14 -5.81
CA ASN A 196 -16.82 -10.67 -6.34
C ASN A 196 -15.70 -9.59 -6.34
N ALA A 197 -14.57 -9.88 -5.74
CA ALA A 197 -13.34 -9.10 -5.85
C ALA A 197 -12.58 -9.52 -7.13
N ARG A 198 -12.66 -8.71 -8.18
CA ARG A 198 -12.12 -9.05 -9.52
C ARG A 198 -10.72 -8.50 -9.78
N LEU A 199 -10.27 -7.58 -8.96
CA LEU A 199 -9.03 -6.82 -9.16
C LEU A 199 -8.05 -7.13 -8.02
N PHE A 200 -6.76 -7.16 -8.34
CA PHE A 200 -5.68 -7.34 -7.38
C PHE A 200 -4.55 -6.37 -7.66
N ALA A 201 -4.03 -5.68 -6.66
CA ALA A 201 -2.78 -4.93 -6.78
C ALA A 201 -1.66 -5.67 -6.05
N ILE A 202 -0.51 -5.78 -6.70
CA ILE A 202 0.66 -6.45 -6.12
C ILE A 202 1.33 -5.49 -5.14
N PRO A 203 1.55 -5.88 -3.86
CA PRO A 203 2.32 -5.10 -2.91
C PRO A 203 3.69 -4.70 -3.43
N ASN A 204 4.08 -3.43 -3.31
CA ASN A 204 5.25 -2.80 -3.93
C ASN A 204 5.21 -2.85 -5.48
N GLY A 205 4.83 -3.94 -6.10
CA GLY A 205 4.44 -4.11 -7.50
C GLY A 205 5.51 -3.91 -8.57
N GLN A 206 6.79 -3.83 -8.21
CA GLN A 206 7.88 -3.83 -9.18
C GLN A 206 8.15 -5.27 -9.67
N PRO A 207 8.76 -5.47 -10.85
CA PRO A 207 8.99 -6.81 -11.42
C PRO A 207 9.69 -7.81 -10.48
N GLN A 208 10.52 -7.33 -9.57
CA GLN A 208 11.21 -8.16 -8.59
C GLN A 208 10.35 -8.53 -7.37
N ASP A 209 9.18 -7.93 -7.18
CA ASP A 209 8.34 -8.12 -6.00
C ASP A 209 7.35 -9.29 -6.16
N TYR A 210 7.26 -9.88 -7.38
CA TYR A 210 6.40 -11.02 -7.69
C TYR A 210 7.07 -11.95 -8.73
N ASN A 211 6.52 -13.13 -8.91
CA ASN A 211 7.01 -14.16 -9.83
C ASN A 211 5.84 -14.84 -10.55
N ASP A 212 6.15 -15.83 -11.39
CA ASP A 212 5.14 -16.57 -12.17
C ASP A 212 4.14 -17.32 -11.28
N GLU A 213 4.56 -17.81 -10.10
CA GLU A 213 3.69 -18.47 -9.14
C GLU A 213 2.59 -17.51 -8.63
N VAL A 214 2.96 -16.27 -8.31
CA VAL A 214 2.01 -15.22 -7.90
C VAL A 214 1.00 -14.93 -9.02
N ILE A 215 1.48 -14.79 -10.26
CA ILE A 215 0.61 -14.52 -11.41
C ILE A 215 -0.36 -15.67 -11.65
N GLN A 216 0.16 -16.89 -11.60
CA GLN A 216 -0.64 -18.10 -11.79
C GLN A 216 -1.72 -18.23 -10.70
N LEU A 217 -1.36 -18.00 -9.44
CA LEU A 217 -2.29 -18.08 -8.33
C LEU A 217 -3.38 -17.00 -8.41
N CYS A 218 -3.04 -15.79 -8.84
CA CYS A 218 -4.05 -14.76 -9.11
C CYS A 218 -5.05 -15.20 -10.19
N ARG A 219 -4.60 -15.86 -11.26
CA ARG A 219 -5.48 -16.43 -12.30
C ARG A 219 -6.38 -17.53 -11.75
N GLU A 220 -5.81 -18.47 -11.01
CA GLU A 220 -6.55 -19.57 -10.37
C GLU A 220 -7.58 -19.04 -9.37
N SER A 221 -7.27 -17.94 -8.68
CA SER A 221 -8.19 -17.23 -7.81
C SER A 221 -9.21 -16.36 -8.54
N GLN A 222 -9.24 -16.40 -9.89
CA GLN A 222 -10.20 -15.67 -10.72
C GLN A 222 -10.14 -14.14 -10.60
N TYR A 223 -8.97 -13.59 -10.33
CA TYR A 223 -8.76 -12.17 -10.55
C TYR A 223 -8.73 -11.87 -12.07
N GLU A 224 -9.50 -10.90 -12.52
CA GLU A 224 -9.60 -10.54 -13.94
C GLU A 224 -8.42 -9.69 -14.42
N ARG A 225 -7.91 -8.85 -13.54
CA ARG A 225 -6.74 -7.98 -13.78
C ARG A 225 -5.93 -7.84 -12.51
N ILE A 226 -4.61 -7.75 -12.68
CA ILE A 226 -3.71 -7.40 -11.60
C ILE A 226 -2.94 -6.12 -11.94
N PHE A 227 -2.57 -5.36 -10.93
CA PHE A 227 -1.94 -4.05 -11.07
C PHE A 227 -0.53 -4.10 -10.50
N SER A 228 0.42 -3.67 -11.32
CA SER A 228 1.81 -3.44 -10.89
C SER A 228 2.05 -1.95 -10.64
N THR A 229 3.21 -1.60 -10.10
CA THR A 229 3.70 -0.21 -10.02
C THR A 229 4.67 0.12 -11.17
N SER A 230 4.78 -0.76 -12.17
CA SER A 230 5.51 -0.47 -13.40
C SER A 230 4.88 0.73 -14.11
N HIS A 231 5.71 1.71 -14.45
CA HIS A 231 5.24 2.93 -15.08
C HIS A 231 4.98 2.73 -16.58
N GLY A 232 3.85 3.22 -17.08
CA GLY A 232 3.57 3.22 -18.52
C GLY A 232 2.11 3.06 -18.90
N PRO A 233 1.78 3.22 -20.20
CA PRO A 233 0.44 3.01 -20.73
C PRO A 233 0.11 1.51 -20.81
N ASN A 234 -1.19 1.22 -20.85
CA ASN A 234 -1.74 -0.08 -21.21
C ASN A 234 -2.51 0.06 -22.51
N PHE A 235 -2.30 -0.86 -23.43
CA PHE A 235 -3.04 -0.88 -24.69
C PHE A 235 -3.99 -2.08 -24.71
N ARG A 236 -5.20 -1.89 -25.20
CA ARG A 236 -6.21 -2.96 -25.26
C ARG A 236 -5.74 -4.16 -26.09
N GLU A 237 -4.99 -3.89 -27.13
CA GLU A 237 -4.44 -4.88 -28.08
C GLU A 237 -3.45 -5.84 -27.41
N ASP A 238 -2.79 -5.39 -26.32
CA ASP A 238 -1.84 -6.21 -25.58
C ASP A 238 -2.52 -7.35 -24.79
N GLY A 239 -3.83 -7.29 -24.57
CA GLY A 239 -4.57 -8.25 -23.75
C GLY A 239 -3.98 -8.42 -22.34
N ALA A 240 -3.27 -7.40 -21.86
CA ALA A 240 -2.42 -7.48 -20.68
C ALA A 240 -3.21 -7.87 -19.43
N TYR A 241 -2.81 -8.96 -18.81
CA TYR A 241 -3.35 -9.38 -17.51
C TYR A 241 -2.77 -8.54 -16.37
N ILE A 242 -1.50 -8.10 -16.49
CA ILE A 242 -0.81 -7.21 -15.56
C ILE A 242 -0.85 -5.80 -16.13
N LEU A 243 -1.48 -4.89 -15.39
CA LEU A 243 -1.62 -3.50 -15.79
C LEU A 243 -0.53 -2.63 -15.14
N LYS A 244 0.03 -1.74 -15.93
CA LYS A 244 0.95 -0.69 -15.51
C LYS A 244 0.17 0.50 -14.96
N ARG A 245 0.81 1.32 -14.14
CA ARG A 245 0.20 2.53 -13.56
C ARG A 245 1.11 3.74 -13.71
N TYR A 246 0.53 4.93 -13.63
CA TYR A 246 1.26 6.18 -13.45
C TYR A 246 1.15 6.60 -11.99
N ASP A 247 2.28 6.70 -11.30
CA ASP A 247 2.34 7.24 -9.95
C ASP A 247 2.08 8.75 -9.96
N VAL A 248 1.12 9.22 -9.18
CA VAL A 248 0.73 10.63 -9.07
C VAL A 248 1.47 11.33 -7.93
N GLY A 249 2.05 10.58 -6.99
CA GLY A 249 2.76 11.11 -5.82
C GLY A 249 4.04 11.90 -6.18
N ASN A 250 4.64 11.63 -7.32
CA ASN A 250 5.87 12.28 -7.78
C ASN A 250 5.67 13.62 -8.51
N PHE A 251 4.43 14.09 -8.68
CA PHE A 251 4.18 15.39 -9.29
C PHE A 251 4.47 16.52 -8.28
N GLN A 252 5.67 17.07 -8.34
CA GLN A 252 6.11 18.21 -7.53
C GLN A 252 5.49 19.53 -7.98
N SER A 253 4.19 19.75 -7.83
CA SER A 253 3.63 21.09 -7.92
C SER A 253 2.90 21.46 -6.64
N ARG A 254 3.27 22.56 -6.05
CA ARG A 254 2.84 23.03 -4.72
C ARG A 254 1.40 23.60 -4.66
N THR A 255 0.62 23.59 -5.73
CA THR A 255 -0.60 24.44 -5.83
C THR A 255 -1.89 23.76 -6.26
N ALA A 256 -1.87 22.50 -6.70
CA ALA A 256 -3.11 21.79 -7.06
C ALA A 256 -3.28 20.56 -6.18
N SER A 257 -4.51 20.28 -5.73
CA SER A 257 -4.81 19.01 -5.07
C SER A 257 -4.57 17.85 -6.04
N VAL A 258 -4.34 16.64 -5.53
CA VAL A 258 -4.19 15.44 -6.37
C VAL A 258 -5.39 15.29 -7.29
N ILE A 259 -6.59 15.62 -6.79
CA ILE A 259 -7.85 15.55 -7.52
C ILE A 259 -7.90 16.58 -8.66
N ASP A 260 -7.50 17.84 -8.41
CA ASP A 260 -7.46 18.87 -9.45
C ASP A 260 -6.55 18.46 -10.61
N ARG A 261 -5.49 17.70 -10.33
CA ARG A 261 -4.57 17.16 -11.34
C ARG A 261 -5.17 16.00 -12.10
N VAL A 262 -5.80 15.06 -11.41
CA VAL A 262 -6.52 13.93 -12.02
C VAL A 262 -7.59 14.47 -12.96
N CYS A 263 -8.44 15.39 -12.49
CA CYS A 263 -9.49 16.01 -13.30
C CYS A 263 -8.91 16.78 -14.50
N THR A 264 -7.83 17.54 -14.30
CA THR A 264 -7.20 18.31 -15.41
C THR A 264 -6.55 17.41 -16.45
N THR A 265 -6.03 16.26 -16.06
CA THR A 265 -5.39 15.30 -16.99
C THR A 265 -6.44 14.45 -17.71
N CYS A 266 -7.50 14.02 -17.03
CA CYS A 266 -8.57 13.22 -17.62
C CYS A 266 -9.51 14.02 -18.55
N LEU A 267 -9.63 15.34 -18.37
CA LEU A 267 -10.49 16.21 -19.19
C LEU A 267 -9.79 16.77 -20.44
N LYS A 268 -8.49 16.53 -20.61
CA LYS A 268 -7.71 17.01 -21.78
C LYS A 268 -7.42 15.92 -22.82
N THR A 269 -7.90 14.70 -22.61
CA THR A 269 -7.87 13.59 -23.58
C THR A 269 -9.27 13.24 -24.05
#